data_943c8683dd172fe0aa862dcde6a443e8
#
_entry.id   943c8683dd172fe0aa862dcde6a443e8
#
_cell.length_a   1.000
_cell.length_b   1.000
_cell.length_c   1.000
_cell.angle_alpha   90.00
_cell.angle_beta   90.00
_cell.angle_gamma   90.00
#
_symmetry.space_group_name_H-M   'P 1'
#
loop_
_entity.id
_entity.type
_entity.pdbx_description
1 polymer ?
#
loop_
_entity_poly.entity_id
_entity_poly.type
_entity_poly.pdbx_seq_one_letter_code
_entity_poly.pdbx_strand_id
1 'polypeptide(L)'
;MLFRSKGYEVHGIVRRAAIEDPSHRLSRLVGVMDRLKLHSGSIENYASLYRVVTLVRPDEFYHLAAQSFVAESFEDSFSTLQVNIFGTLNALAAVRELAKDCRFYFAGSSEMFGKVRESPQTERTPFHPRSPYGISKVAGFDLTRNYREAYGMFAVSGILFNHESPRRGFEFVSRKITSHAAMIKLGLADSLGLGNLDARRDWGHSREYVEQMHAMLQLETPEDLVIATGETHTVREFCEIAFAELGLDYREHVRTDPRFVRPSEVDLLVGDASKARERLGWSPAIRFTELVKEMVRADYERLAASGMVSPRGR
;
A
#
# COMPACT_ATOMS: atom_id res chain seq x y z
N MET A 1 -0.50 13.25 -9.95
CA MET A 1 -1.68 12.37 -10.18
C MET A 1 -1.53 11.73 -11.56
N LEU A 2 -1.01 10.51 -11.59
CA LEU A 2 -0.66 9.80 -12.84
C LEU A 2 -1.82 9.73 -13.85
N PHE A 3 -2.96 9.20 -13.46
CA PHE A 3 -4.08 9.00 -14.39
C PHE A 3 -4.61 10.32 -14.98
N ARG A 4 -4.75 11.38 -14.18
CA ARG A 4 -5.19 12.69 -14.68
C ARG A 4 -4.20 13.31 -15.65
N SER A 5 -2.88 13.14 -15.43
CA SER A 5 -1.88 13.63 -16.39
C SER A 5 -1.91 12.87 -17.72
N LYS A 6 -2.48 11.67 -17.74
CA LYS A 6 -2.70 10.83 -18.91
C LYS A 6 -4.09 11.06 -19.58
N GLY A 7 -4.86 12.04 -19.12
CA GLY A 7 -6.17 12.38 -19.72
C GLY A 7 -7.38 11.58 -19.19
N TYR A 8 -7.19 10.69 -18.20
CA TYR A 8 -8.30 9.92 -17.62
C TYR A 8 -9.28 10.79 -16.85
N GLU A 9 -10.58 10.47 -16.97
CA GLU A 9 -11.58 10.86 -15.99
C GLU A 9 -11.47 9.90 -14.80
N VAL A 10 -11.10 10.42 -13.62
CA VAL A 10 -10.81 9.59 -12.45
C VAL A 10 -11.96 9.63 -11.46
N HIS A 11 -12.56 8.45 -11.24
CA HIS A 11 -13.61 8.22 -10.27
C HIS A 11 -13.02 7.49 -9.05
N GLY A 12 -13.41 7.90 -7.84
CA GLY A 12 -13.02 7.25 -6.60
C GLY A 12 -14.23 6.78 -5.82
N ILE A 13 -14.21 5.54 -5.33
CA ILE A 13 -15.21 5.05 -4.38
C ILE A 13 -14.68 5.24 -2.97
N VAL A 14 -15.40 5.97 -2.13
CA VAL A 14 -15.03 6.24 -0.74
C VAL A 14 -16.14 5.76 0.19
N ARG A 15 -15.75 5.06 1.27
CA ARG A 15 -16.71 4.59 2.26
C ARG A 15 -17.35 5.80 2.96
N ARG A 16 -18.68 5.84 3.04
CA ARG A 16 -19.38 6.85 3.81
C ARG A 16 -19.13 6.63 5.31
N ALA A 17 -18.70 7.65 6.01
CA ALA A 17 -18.61 7.67 7.46
C ALA A 17 -19.26 8.95 7.98
N ALA A 18 -19.88 8.87 9.14
CA ALA A 18 -20.43 10.00 9.87
C ALA A 18 -19.29 10.78 10.59
N ILE A 19 -18.40 11.40 9.81
CA ILE A 19 -17.33 12.25 10.30
C ILE A 19 -17.67 13.65 9.83
N GLU A 20 -17.73 14.61 10.76
CA GLU A 20 -18.08 16.00 10.49
C GLU A 20 -17.04 16.71 9.60
N ASP A 21 -15.75 16.33 9.73
CA ASP A 21 -14.68 16.90 8.92
C ASP A 21 -14.15 15.91 7.87
N PRO A 22 -14.58 16.05 6.60
CA PRO A 22 -14.05 15.23 5.51
C PRO A 22 -12.55 15.40 5.26
N SER A 23 -11.95 16.55 5.68
CA SER A 23 -10.53 16.83 5.43
C SER A 23 -9.62 15.86 6.19
N HIS A 24 -9.99 15.42 7.37
CA HIS A 24 -9.25 14.40 8.13
C HIS A 24 -9.17 13.07 7.40
N ARG A 25 -10.29 12.60 6.89
CA ARG A 25 -10.39 11.29 6.24
C ARG A 25 -9.84 11.29 4.82
N LEU A 26 -10.04 12.38 4.10
CA LEU A 26 -9.59 12.58 2.74
C LEU A 26 -8.31 13.43 2.67
N SER A 27 -7.60 13.57 3.79
CA SER A 27 -6.38 14.40 3.91
C SER A 27 -5.35 14.14 2.81
N ARG A 28 -5.24 12.87 2.36
CA ARG A 28 -4.36 12.49 1.25
C ARG A 28 -4.84 12.96 -0.13
N LEU A 29 -6.10 13.39 -0.24
CA LEU A 29 -6.73 13.83 -1.49
C LEU A 29 -6.98 15.34 -1.54
N VAL A 30 -6.82 16.09 -0.43
CA VAL A 30 -7.15 17.52 -0.31
C VAL A 30 -6.64 18.34 -1.49
N GLY A 31 -5.39 18.16 -1.91
CA GLY A 31 -4.80 18.92 -3.03
C GLY A 31 -5.22 18.47 -4.42
N VAL A 32 -6.20 17.55 -4.54
CA VAL A 32 -6.59 16.95 -5.83
C VAL A 32 -8.08 16.62 -5.90
N MET A 33 -8.86 16.97 -4.88
CA MET A 33 -10.31 16.66 -4.80
C MET A 33 -11.11 17.26 -5.92
N ASP A 34 -10.77 18.45 -6.35
CA ASP A 34 -11.37 19.16 -7.50
C ASP A 34 -11.22 18.44 -8.85
N ARG A 35 -10.28 17.51 -8.92
CA ARG A 35 -9.93 16.73 -10.10
C ARG A 35 -10.46 15.31 -10.08
N LEU A 36 -11.23 14.94 -9.06
CA LEU A 36 -11.77 13.60 -8.84
C LEU A 36 -13.28 13.65 -8.74
N LYS A 37 -13.94 12.64 -9.30
CA LYS A 37 -15.34 12.38 -9.05
C LYS A 37 -15.47 11.32 -7.97
N LEU A 38 -15.86 11.72 -6.76
CA LEU A 38 -15.99 10.82 -5.63
C LEU A 38 -17.42 10.29 -5.49
N HIS A 39 -17.53 8.98 -5.31
CA HIS A 39 -18.79 8.26 -5.11
C HIS A 39 -18.79 7.63 -3.71
N SER A 40 -19.91 7.75 -3.01
CA SER A 40 -20.14 7.05 -1.76
C SER A 40 -20.44 5.56 -2.02
N GLY A 41 -19.69 4.66 -1.43
CA GLY A 41 -19.87 3.23 -1.55
C GLY A 41 -18.97 2.44 -0.60
N SER A 42 -19.22 1.14 -0.45
CA SER A 42 -18.37 0.20 0.28
C SER A 42 -18.16 -1.06 -0.53
N ILE A 43 -16.94 -1.61 -0.50
CA ILE A 43 -16.64 -2.90 -1.16
C ILE A 43 -17.40 -4.05 -0.54
N GLU A 44 -17.84 -3.93 0.71
CA GLU A 44 -18.67 -4.92 1.43
C GLU A 44 -20.13 -4.92 0.94
N ASN A 45 -20.56 -3.86 0.28
CA ASN A 45 -21.92 -3.70 -0.19
C ASN A 45 -22.00 -3.76 -1.71
N TYR A 46 -22.38 -4.93 -2.23
CA TYR A 46 -22.49 -5.18 -3.66
C TYR A 46 -23.38 -4.15 -4.38
N ALA A 47 -24.54 -3.79 -3.81
CA ALA A 47 -25.46 -2.84 -4.41
C ALA A 47 -24.83 -1.44 -4.59
N SER A 48 -23.97 -1.01 -3.65
CA SER A 48 -23.27 0.27 -3.80
C SER A 48 -22.22 0.23 -4.92
N LEU A 49 -21.49 -0.87 -5.07
CA LEU A 49 -20.57 -1.08 -6.19
C LEU A 49 -21.31 -1.16 -7.51
N TYR A 50 -22.38 -1.97 -7.56
CA TYR A 50 -23.25 -2.12 -8.73
C TYR A 50 -23.70 -0.74 -9.23
N ARG A 51 -24.25 0.10 -8.35
CA ARG A 51 -24.71 1.45 -8.68
C ARG A 51 -23.57 2.31 -9.26
N VAL A 52 -22.39 2.29 -8.66
CA VAL A 52 -21.27 3.12 -9.12
C VAL A 52 -20.72 2.61 -10.46
N VAL A 53 -20.56 1.30 -10.63
CA VAL A 53 -20.08 0.71 -11.89
C VAL A 53 -21.09 0.93 -13.02
N THR A 54 -22.39 0.84 -12.74
CA THR A 54 -23.45 1.17 -13.73
C THR A 54 -23.38 2.62 -14.17
N LEU A 55 -23.16 3.53 -13.22
CA LEU A 55 -23.09 4.97 -13.49
C LEU A 55 -21.84 5.35 -14.29
N VAL A 56 -20.69 4.77 -13.92
CA VAL A 56 -19.38 5.16 -14.46
C VAL A 56 -19.03 4.38 -15.73
N ARG A 57 -19.38 3.08 -15.79
CA ARG A 57 -18.95 2.16 -16.85
C ARG A 57 -17.46 2.29 -17.15
N PRO A 58 -16.60 1.94 -16.17
CA PRO A 58 -15.17 2.22 -16.26
C PRO A 58 -14.49 1.37 -17.35
N ASP A 59 -13.51 1.95 -18.03
CA ASP A 59 -12.57 1.22 -18.89
C ASP A 59 -11.54 0.46 -18.08
N GLU A 60 -11.18 0.99 -16.92
CA GLU A 60 -10.18 0.41 -16.01
C GLU A 60 -10.68 0.48 -14.56
N PHE A 61 -10.55 -0.62 -13.84
CA PHE A 61 -10.92 -0.71 -12.43
C PHE A 61 -9.73 -1.12 -11.57
N TYR A 62 -9.28 -0.23 -10.68
CA TYR A 62 -8.18 -0.47 -9.75
C TYR A 62 -8.71 -0.82 -8.36
N HIS A 63 -8.70 -2.10 -8.01
CA HIS A 63 -9.12 -2.58 -6.69
C HIS A 63 -7.98 -2.48 -5.68
N LEU A 64 -7.90 -1.33 -5.01
CA LEU A 64 -6.89 -1.03 -3.99
C LEU A 64 -7.47 -1.07 -2.57
N ALA A 65 -8.80 -1.13 -2.45
CA ALA A 65 -9.49 -1.07 -1.17
C ALA A 65 -9.31 -2.36 -0.38
N ALA A 66 -8.87 -2.24 0.86
CA ALA A 66 -8.71 -3.35 1.80
C ALA A 66 -8.57 -2.82 3.23
N GLN A 67 -8.85 -3.67 4.24
CA GLN A 67 -8.19 -3.54 5.52
C GLN A 67 -6.76 -4.05 5.32
N SER A 68 -5.76 -3.16 5.44
CA SER A 68 -4.37 -3.44 5.04
C SER A 68 -3.35 -3.31 6.16
N PHE A 69 -3.78 -2.97 7.37
CA PHE A 69 -2.90 -2.93 8.53
C PHE A 69 -2.76 -4.34 9.13
N VAL A 70 -1.58 -4.94 8.94
CA VAL A 70 -1.34 -6.35 9.27
C VAL A 70 -1.57 -6.65 10.75
N ALA A 71 -1.14 -5.77 11.67
CA ALA A 71 -1.34 -5.98 13.10
C ALA A 71 -2.83 -6.06 13.46
N GLU A 72 -3.66 -5.14 12.95
CA GLU A 72 -5.11 -5.15 13.13
C GLU A 72 -5.77 -6.44 12.64
N SER A 73 -5.20 -7.07 11.61
CA SER A 73 -5.76 -8.32 11.09
C SER A 73 -5.67 -9.50 12.07
N PHE A 74 -4.79 -9.43 13.08
CA PHE A 74 -4.75 -10.42 14.16
C PHE A 74 -5.80 -10.13 15.23
N GLU A 75 -6.07 -8.85 15.49
CA GLU A 75 -7.08 -8.42 16.48
C GLU A 75 -8.49 -8.64 15.94
N ASP A 76 -8.74 -8.28 14.68
CA ASP A 76 -10.02 -8.45 13.98
C ASP A 76 -9.85 -9.20 12.66
N SER A 77 -9.65 -10.53 12.78
CA SER A 77 -9.51 -11.40 11.63
C SER A 77 -10.81 -11.55 10.82
N PHE A 78 -11.96 -11.56 11.49
CA PHE A 78 -13.26 -11.71 10.83
C PHE A 78 -13.56 -10.56 9.89
N SER A 79 -13.51 -9.33 10.37
CA SER A 79 -13.72 -8.15 9.51
C SER A 79 -12.68 -8.06 8.41
N THR A 80 -11.41 -8.37 8.71
CA THR A 80 -10.34 -8.37 7.71
C THR A 80 -10.64 -9.34 6.57
N LEU A 81 -10.98 -10.59 6.87
CA LEU A 81 -11.29 -11.60 5.86
C LEU A 81 -12.57 -11.24 5.10
N GLN A 82 -13.62 -10.83 5.81
CA GLN A 82 -14.89 -10.44 5.22
C GLN A 82 -14.71 -9.27 4.24
N VAL A 83 -14.11 -8.18 4.68
CA VAL A 83 -13.91 -6.98 3.87
C VAL A 83 -13.06 -7.29 2.64
N ASN A 84 -11.93 -7.98 2.83
CA ASN A 84 -10.96 -8.14 1.76
C ASN A 84 -11.39 -9.22 0.75
N ILE A 85 -11.91 -10.35 1.19
CA ILE A 85 -12.30 -11.45 0.30
C ILE A 85 -13.62 -11.14 -0.41
N PHE A 86 -14.68 -10.85 0.35
CA PHE A 86 -15.98 -10.55 -0.26
C PHE A 86 -15.98 -9.21 -0.98
N GLY A 87 -15.17 -8.23 -0.51
CA GLY A 87 -14.99 -6.97 -1.24
C GLY A 87 -14.36 -7.18 -2.61
N THR A 88 -13.37 -8.07 -2.72
CA THR A 88 -12.78 -8.44 -4.01
C THR A 88 -13.79 -9.18 -4.89
N LEU A 89 -14.53 -10.14 -4.34
CA LEU A 89 -15.58 -10.86 -5.07
C LEU A 89 -16.66 -9.91 -5.58
N ASN A 90 -17.15 -8.99 -4.75
CA ASN A 90 -18.15 -8.00 -5.13
C ASN A 90 -17.66 -7.09 -6.26
N ALA A 91 -16.40 -6.64 -6.21
CA ALA A 91 -15.81 -5.80 -7.25
C ALA A 91 -15.71 -6.55 -8.60
N LEU A 92 -15.18 -7.78 -8.57
CA LEU A 92 -15.08 -8.63 -9.77
C LEU A 92 -16.44 -8.94 -10.37
N ALA A 93 -17.43 -9.30 -9.54
CA ALA A 93 -18.79 -9.59 -9.99
C ALA A 93 -19.45 -8.36 -10.63
N ALA A 94 -19.36 -7.20 -10.00
CA ALA A 94 -19.94 -5.96 -10.54
C ALA A 94 -19.31 -5.56 -11.88
N VAL A 95 -17.99 -5.66 -12.00
CA VAL A 95 -17.27 -5.35 -13.25
C VAL A 95 -17.67 -6.35 -14.34
N ARG A 96 -17.67 -7.65 -14.04
CA ARG A 96 -18.08 -8.69 -15.00
C ARG A 96 -19.49 -8.47 -15.55
N GLU A 97 -20.43 -8.09 -14.70
CA GLU A 97 -21.83 -7.93 -15.11
C GLU A 97 -22.08 -6.64 -15.92
N LEU A 98 -21.40 -5.56 -15.54
CA LEU A 98 -21.78 -4.22 -15.98
C LEU A 98 -20.79 -3.54 -16.93
N ALA A 99 -19.54 -4.01 -16.96
CA ALA A 99 -18.45 -3.42 -17.74
C ALA A 99 -17.54 -4.52 -18.29
N LYS A 100 -18.03 -5.31 -19.23
CA LYS A 100 -17.37 -6.53 -19.74
C LYS A 100 -16.00 -6.27 -20.36
N ASP A 101 -15.78 -5.11 -20.96
CA ASP A 101 -14.50 -4.73 -21.57
C ASP A 101 -13.56 -4.02 -20.59
N CYS A 102 -13.98 -3.83 -19.33
CA CYS A 102 -13.19 -3.19 -18.30
C CYS A 102 -11.98 -4.03 -17.91
N ARG A 103 -10.83 -3.42 -17.89
CA ARG A 103 -9.59 -4.03 -17.41
C ARG A 103 -9.51 -3.90 -15.89
N PHE A 104 -9.37 -5.03 -15.20
CA PHE A 104 -9.41 -5.10 -13.74
C PHE A 104 -8.02 -5.32 -13.15
N TYR A 105 -7.62 -4.46 -12.23
CA TYR A 105 -6.38 -4.59 -11.47
C TYR A 105 -6.67 -4.92 -10.01
N PHE A 106 -6.06 -5.98 -9.50
CA PHE A 106 -6.05 -6.35 -8.09
C PHE A 106 -4.71 -6.02 -7.44
N ALA A 107 -4.72 -5.29 -6.34
CA ALA A 107 -3.54 -5.05 -5.53
C ALA A 107 -3.24 -6.25 -4.63
N GLY A 108 -2.41 -7.17 -5.10
CA GLY A 108 -1.79 -8.21 -4.30
C GLY A 108 -0.75 -7.64 -3.33
N SER A 109 -0.10 -8.49 -2.57
CA SER A 109 0.87 -8.10 -1.54
C SER A 109 1.96 -9.14 -1.38
N SER A 110 3.19 -8.72 -1.10
CA SER A 110 4.29 -9.60 -0.70
C SER A 110 4.00 -10.40 0.58
N GLU A 111 3.05 -9.94 1.42
CA GLU A 111 2.58 -10.67 2.61
C GLU A 111 1.90 -12.02 2.25
N MET A 112 1.53 -12.23 0.97
CA MET A 112 1.06 -13.53 0.48
C MET A 112 2.14 -14.61 0.56
N PHE A 113 3.41 -14.24 0.33
CA PHE A 113 4.54 -15.17 0.41
C PHE A 113 4.79 -15.65 1.85
N GLY A 114 4.65 -14.76 2.84
CA GLY A 114 4.70 -15.08 4.27
C GLY A 114 5.98 -15.81 4.69
N LYS A 115 5.87 -17.11 5.06
CA LYS A 115 7.03 -17.96 5.35
C LYS A 115 7.64 -18.45 4.04
N VAL A 116 8.53 -17.66 3.47
CA VAL A 116 9.14 -17.91 2.17
C VAL A 116 9.96 -19.21 2.15
N ARG A 117 9.86 -19.93 1.03
CA ARG A 117 10.62 -21.15 0.79
C ARG A 117 11.82 -20.92 -0.12
N GLU A 118 11.83 -19.83 -0.84
CA GLU A 118 12.87 -19.42 -1.77
C GLU A 118 13.01 -17.89 -1.76
N SER A 119 14.17 -17.38 -2.13
CA SER A 119 14.46 -15.96 -2.19
C SER A 119 15.43 -15.70 -3.35
N PRO A 120 15.22 -14.65 -4.16
CA PRO A 120 14.07 -13.73 -4.11
C PRO A 120 12.76 -14.39 -4.57
N GLN A 121 11.61 -13.77 -4.20
CA GLN A 121 10.29 -14.28 -4.57
C GLN A 121 9.89 -13.83 -5.96
N THR A 122 9.34 -14.77 -6.73
CA THR A 122 8.83 -14.58 -8.09
C THR A 122 7.32 -14.85 -8.16
N GLU A 123 6.72 -14.68 -9.32
CA GLU A 123 5.31 -15.05 -9.59
C GLU A 123 5.03 -16.55 -9.42
N ARG A 124 6.07 -17.40 -9.40
CA ARG A 124 5.98 -18.87 -9.24
C ARG A 124 6.18 -19.31 -7.80
N THR A 125 6.70 -18.45 -6.95
CA THR A 125 6.96 -18.76 -5.54
C THR A 125 5.66 -19.10 -4.82
N PRO A 126 5.55 -20.27 -4.19
CA PRO A 126 4.33 -20.67 -3.47
C PRO A 126 4.00 -19.73 -2.33
N PHE A 127 2.74 -19.38 -2.19
CA PHE A 127 2.25 -18.59 -1.06
C PHE A 127 2.17 -19.41 0.23
N HIS A 128 2.61 -18.78 1.33
CA HIS A 128 2.49 -19.32 2.68
C HIS A 128 2.21 -18.17 3.68
N PRO A 129 1.06 -17.50 3.57
CA PRO A 129 0.77 -16.30 4.35
C PRO A 129 0.86 -16.55 5.85
N ARG A 130 1.27 -15.52 6.60
CA ARG A 130 1.50 -15.58 8.05
C ARG A 130 0.56 -14.65 8.84
N SER A 131 -0.45 -14.09 8.17
CA SER A 131 -1.45 -13.21 8.79
C SER A 131 -2.80 -13.35 8.13
N PRO A 132 -3.93 -13.05 8.82
CA PRO A 132 -5.24 -12.99 8.19
C PRO A 132 -5.29 -12.03 6.99
N TYR A 133 -4.55 -10.91 7.05
CA TYR A 133 -4.37 -10.03 5.89
C TYR A 133 -3.72 -10.75 4.71
N GLY A 134 -2.60 -11.43 4.92
CA GLY A 134 -1.92 -12.20 3.87
C GLY A 134 -2.83 -13.27 3.26
N ILE A 135 -3.57 -14.01 4.11
CA ILE A 135 -4.55 -15.02 3.67
C ILE A 135 -5.62 -14.37 2.79
N SER A 136 -6.16 -13.22 3.20
CA SER A 136 -7.18 -12.52 2.42
C SER A 136 -6.68 -12.06 1.06
N LYS A 137 -5.39 -11.68 0.97
CA LYS A 137 -4.75 -11.29 -0.29
C LYS A 137 -4.51 -12.49 -1.22
N VAL A 138 -4.16 -13.67 -0.69
CA VAL A 138 -4.10 -14.91 -1.47
C VAL A 138 -5.48 -15.24 -2.04
N ALA A 139 -6.53 -15.20 -1.23
CA ALA A 139 -7.90 -15.43 -1.71
C ALA A 139 -8.30 -14.44 -2.82
N GLY A 140 -7.98 -13.15 -2.66
CA GLY A 140 -8.24 -12.13 -3.68
C GLY A 140 -7.46 -12.36 -4.98
N PHE A 141 -6.21 -12.80 -4.87
CA PHE A 141 -5.38 -13.20 -6.01
C PHE A 141 -6.02 -14.38 -6.77
N ASP A 142 -6.41 -15.42 -6.06
CA ASP A 142 -7.02 -16.61 -6.65
C ASP A 142 -8.40 -16.30 -7.26
N LEU A 143 -9.22 -15.45 -6.64
CA LEU A 143 -10.47 -14.95 -7.22
C LEU A 143 -10.20 -14.19 -8.53
N THR A 144 -9.22 -13.31 -8.56
CA THR A 144 -8.86 -12.53 -9.76
C THR A 144 -8.42 -13.45 -10.90
N ARG A 145 -7.56 -14.42 -10.61
CA ARG A 145 -7.14 -15.44 -11.56
C ARG A 145 -8.32 -16.28 -12.05
N ASN A 146 -9.19 -16.74 -11.15
CA ASN A 146 -10.36 -17.53 -11.51
C ASN A 146 -11.31 -16.77 -12.43
N TYR A 147 -11.56 -15.48 -12.17
CA TYR A 147 -12.40 -14.65 -13.03
C TYR A 147 -11.79 -14.44 -14.41
N ARG A 148 -10.48 -14.32 -14.51
CA ARG A 148 -9.76 -14.29 -15.79
C ARG A 148 -9.93 -15.60 -16.57
N GLU A 149 -9.72 -16.73 -15.92
CA GLU A 149 -9.75 -18.05 -16.58
C GLU A 149 -11.17 -18.52 -16.90
N ALA A 150 -12.12 -18.34 -15.97
CA ALA A 150 -13.48 -18.84 -16.12
C ALA A 150 -14.36 -17.95 -17.01
N TYR A 151 -14.13 -16.64 -17.00
CA TYR A 151 -15.02 -15.66 -17.66
C TYR A 151 -14.33 -14.84 -18.75
N GLY A 152 -13.05 -15.08 -19.02
CA GLY A 152 -12.30 -14.33 -20.03
C GLY A 152 -12.07 -12.86 -19.70
N MET A 153 -12.19 -12.46 -18.43
CA MET A 153 -11.97 -11.07 -18.03
C MET A 153 -10.50 -10.69 -18.21
N PHE A 154 -10.25 -9.46 -18.65
CA PHE A 154 -8.90 -8.90 -18.50
C PHE A 154 -8.70 -8.51 -17.04
N ALA A 155 -8.22 -9.44 -16.22
CA ALA A 155 -8.02 -9.27 -14.79
C ALA A 155 -6.59 -9.69 -14.41
N VAL A 156 -5.85 -8.78 -13.75
CA VAL A 156 -4.45 -8.96 -13.39
C VAL A 156 -4.22 -8.66 -11.91
N SER A 157 -3.21 -9.31 -11.34
CA SER A 157 -2.77 -9.05 -9.97
C SER A 157 -1.33 -8.53 -9.97
N GLY A 158 -1.12 -7.33 -9.43
CA GLY A 158 0.23 -6.87 -9.09
C GLY A 158 0.61 -7.41 -7.71
N ILE A 159 1.65 -8.23 -7.62
CA ILE A 159 2.20 -8.71 -6.34
C ILE A 159 3.16 -7.65 -5.85
N LEU A 160 2.63 -6.71 -5.06
CA LEU A 160 3.36 -5.51 -4.66
C LEU A 160 4.18 -5.76 -3.40
N PHE A 161 5.47 -5.44 -3.48
CA PHE A 161 6.31 -5.30 -2.31
C PHE A 161 6.07 -3.96 -1.62
N ASN A 162 6.70 -3.70 -0.48
CA ASN A 162 6.42 -2.49 0.27
C ASN A 162 6.71 -1.25 -0.58
N HIS A 163 5.74 -0.37 -0.67
CA HIS A 163 5.86 0.86 -1.44
C HIS A 163 5.38 2.06 -0.63
N GLU A 164 6.25 3.01 -0.49
CA GLU A 164 6.14 4.09 0.48
C GLU A 164 6.14 5.46 -0.19
N SER A 165 5.68 6.45 0.53
CA SER A 165 5.77 7.86 0.17
C SER A 165 5.40 8.74 1.37
N PRO A 166 5.56 10.07 1.28
CA PRO A 166 5.04 11.00 2.30
C PRO A 166 3.53 10.91 2.57
N ARG A 167 2.78 10.15 1.76
CA ARG A 167 1.33 9.90 1.94
C ARG A 167 1.00 8.58 2.62
N ARG A 168 1.99 7.82 3.07
CA ARG A 168 1.76 6.56 3.81
C ARG A 168 0.95 6.80 5.09
N GLY A 169 0.17 5.82 5.53
CA GLY A 169 -0.54 5.88 6.83
C GLY A 169 0.42 5.90 8.01
N PHE A 170 0.07 6.61 9.07
CA PHE A 170 0.90 6.74 10.27
C PHE A 170 1.05 5.44 11.07
N GLU A 171 0.14 4.50 10.87
CA GLU A 171 0.15 3.16 11.46
C GLU A 171 1.27 2.27 10.92
N PHE A 172 1.78 2.55 9.71
CA PHE A 172 2.83 1.75 9.08
C PHE A 172 4.22 2.16 9.56
N VAL A 173 5.10 1.16 9.72
CA VAL A 173 6.43 1.33 10.32
C VAL A 173 7.26 2.44 9.67
N SER A 174 7.27 2.54 8.35
CA SER A 174 8.01 3.57 7.60
C SER A 174 7.56 4.98 8.00
N ARG A 175 6.24 5.25 7.96
CA ARG A 175 5.70 6.56 8.31
C ARG A 175 5.76 6.80 9.82
N LYS A 176 5.62 5.78 10.63
CA LYS A 176 5.80 5.87 12.08
C LYS A 176 7.22 6.34 12.42
N ILE A 177 8.25 5.82 11.75
CA ILE A 177 9.64 6.24 11.94
C ILE A 177 9.82 7.69 11.50
N THR A 178 9.43 8.06 10.28
CA THR A 178 9.68 9.41 9.74
C THR A 178 8.94 10.51 10.50
N SER A 179 7.69 10.24 10.89
CA SER A 179 6.90 11.19 11.68
C SER A 179 7.45 11.38 13.10
N HIS A 180 7.91 10.29 13.77
CA HIS A 180 8.50 10.41 15.10
C HIS A 180 9.89 11.05 15.07
N ALA A 181 10.73 10.75 14.08
CA ALA A 181 12.00 11.46 13.92
C ALA A 181 11.78 12.99 13.79
N ALA A 182 10.78 13.39 13.00
CA ALA A 182 10.38 14.79 12.88
C ALA A 182 9.83 15.38 14.18
N MET A 183 8.95 14.64 14.89
CA MET A 183 8.43 15.07 16.19
C MET A 183 9.53 15.22 17.24
N ILE A 184 10.47 14.29 17.31
CA ILE A 184 11.62 14.34 18.23
C ILE A 184 12.49 15.55 17.91
N LYS A 185 12.79 15.81 16.63
CA LYS A 185 13.55 17.00 16.22
C LYS A 185 12.90 18.31 16.64
N LEU A 186 11.56 18.37 16.64
CA LEU A 186 10.77 19.54 17.03
C LEU A 186 10.45 19.58 18.54
N GLY A 187 10.93 18.61 19.34
CA GLY A 187 10.67 18.52 20.77
C GLY A 187 9.23 18.12 21.13
N LEU A 188 8.49 17.53 20.19
CA LEU A 188 7.10 17.08 20.37
C LEU A 188 7.00 15.65 20.90
N ALA A 189 8.09 14.89 20.83
CA ALA A 189 8.23 13.54 21.38
C ALA A 189 9.66 13.32 21.86
N ASP A 190 9.85 12.35 22.76
CA ASP A 190 11.18 12.03 23.32
C ASP A 190 11.71 10.70 22.76
N SER A 191 10.83 9.78 22.38
CA SER A 191 11.21 8.44 21.96
C SER A 191 10.22 7.81 20.96
N LEU A 192 10.67 6.73 20.32
CA LEU A 192 9.90 5.91 19.38
C LEU A 192 9.98 4.43 19.78
N GLY A 193 8.83 3.80 20.06
CA GLY A 193 8.73 2.36 20.28
C GLY A 193 8.51 1.60 18.96
N LEU A 194 9.34 0.60 18.68
CA LEU A 194 9.25 -0.28 17.50
C LEU A 194 9.34 -1.76 17.92
N GLY A 195 8.88 -2.65 17.05
CA GLY A 195 9.06 -4.10 17.22
C GLY A 195 10.45 -4.57 16.77
N ASN A 196 10.49 -5.57 15.88
CA ASN A 196 11.72 -6.15 15.36
C ASN A 196 12.45 -5.19 14.42
N LEU A 197 13.61 -4.68 14.85
CA LEU A 197 14.45 -3.77 14.06
C LEU A 197 15.25 -4.50 12.96
N ASP A 198 15.40 -5.80 13.04
CA ASP A 198 16.20 -6.58 12.11
C ASP A 198 15.36 -7.23 11.01
N ALA A 199 14.03 -7.06 11.05
CA ALA A 199 13.13 -7.46 9.98
C ALA A 199 13.49 -6.75 8.67
N ARG A 200 13.58 -7.52 7.59
CA ARG A 200 14.03 -7.06 6.28
C ARG A 200 12.88 -6.95 5.30
N ARG A 201 12.81 -5.84 4.59
CA ARG A 201 11.77 -5.57 3.59
C ARG A 201 12.38 -4.94 2.34
N ASP A 202 11.77 -5.24 1.21
CA ASP A 202 12.00 -4.56 -0.05
C ASP A 202 11.06 -3.34 -0.08
N TRP A 203 11.63 -2.13 -0.06
CA TRP A 203 10.89 -0.86 -0.07
C TRP A 203 11.16 -0.06 -1.33
N GLY A 204 10.10 0.18 -2.11
CA GLY A 204 10.12 1.06 -3.26
C GLY A 204 9.28 2.32 -3.07
N HIS A 205 9.31 3.22 -4.05
CA HIS A 205 8.53 4.45 -4.03
C HIS A 205 7.16 4.25 -4.68
N SER A 206 6.08 4.63 -3.99
CA SER A 206 4.68 4.44 -4.45
C SER A 206 4.38 5.04 -5.83
N ARG A 207 5.07 6.12 -6.23
CA ARG A 207 4.91 6.71 -7.56
C ARG A 207 5.23 5.71 -8.66
N GLU A 208 6.36 5.02 -8.54
CA GLU A 208 6.80 4.03 -9.53
C GLU A 208 5.85 2.84 -9.57
N TYR A 209 5.38 2.38 -8.40
CA TYR A 209 4.43 1.26 -8.32
C TYR A 209 3.09 1.58 -8.98
N VAL A 210 2.56 2.80 -8.79
CA VAL A 210 1.31 3.23 -9.45
C VAL A 210 1.47 3.30 -10.97
N GLU A 211 2.65 3.66 -11.46
CA GLU A 211 2.95 3.62 -12.90
C GLU A 211 2.89 2.19 -13.44
N GLN A 212 3.41 1.21 -12.68
CA GLN A 212 3.35 -0.19 -13.09
C GLN A 212 1.92 -0.77 -13.00
N MET A 213 1.12 -0.37 -12.01
CA MET A 213 -0.31 -0.74 -11.98
C MET A 213 -1.02 -0.33 -13.26
N HIS A 214 -0.75 0.89 -13.75
CA HIS A 214 -1.29 1.36 -15.03
C HIS A 214 -0.71 0.56 -16.21
N ALA A 215 0.59 0.38 -16.27
CA ALA A 215 1.26 -0.31 -17.38
C ALA A 215 0.79 -1.76 -17.52
N MET A 216 0.52 -2.46 -16.41
CA MET A 216 -0.05 -3.82 -16.41
C MET A 216 -1.41 -3.89 -17.10
N LEU A 217 -2.25 -2.85 -16.94
CA LEU A 217 -3.53 -2.78 -17.63
C LEU A 217 -3.41 -2.35 -19.09
N GLN A 218 -2.24 -1.96 -19.59
CA GLN A 218 -2.01 -1.65 -21.00
C GLN A 218 -1.45 -2.84 -21.80
N LEU A 219 -1.11 -3.95 -21.16
CA LEU A 219 -0.63 -5.15 -21.83
C LEU A 219 -1.70 -5.72 -22.78
N GLU A 220 -1.27 -6.42 -23.84
CA GLU A 220 -2.17 -7.09 -24.76
C GLU A 220 -2.87 -8.30 -24.11
N THR A 221 -2.17 -9.00 -23.24
CA THR A 221 -2.69 -10.15 -22.49
C THR A 221 -2.56 -9.94 -20.99
N PRO A 222 -3.55 -10.42 -20.20
CA PRO A 222 -3.51 -10.26 -18.75
C PRO A 222 -2.45 -11.15 -18.11
N GLU A 223 -1.54 -10.54 -17.36
CA GLU A 223 -0.47 -11.23 -16.63
C GLU A 223 -0.34 -10.70 -15.19
N ASP A 224 -0.04 -11.64 -14.27
CA ASP A 224 0.32 -11.27 -12.90
C ASP A 224 1.83 -10.98 -12.82
N LEU A 225 2.22 -9.91 -12.14
CA LEU A 225 3.61 -9.47 -12.06
C LEU A 225 4.01 -9.12 -10.62
N VAL A 226 5.24 -9.52 -10.24
CA VAL A 226 5.91 -9.03 -9.04
C VAL A 226 6.44 -7.62 -9.33
N ILE A 227 6.06 -6.67 -8.46
CA ILE A 227 6.56 -5.30 -8.49
C ILE A 227 7.37 -5.06 -7.22
N ALA A 228 8.68 -4.97 -7.36
CA ALA A 228 9.66 -4.93 -6.28
C ALA A 228 10.92 -4.18 -6.73
N THR A 229 11.71 -3.72 -5.77
CA THR A 229 13.02 -3.11 -6.08
C THR A 229 14.10 -4.17 -6.29
N GLY A 230 13.97 -5.34 -5.69
CA GLY A 230 15.00 -6.37 -5.65
C GLY A 230 16.08 -6.14 -4.59
N GLU A 231 15.95 -5.08 -3.80
CA GLU A 231 16.84 -4.75 -2.70
C GLU A 231 16.08 -4.84 -1.37
N THR A 232 16.75 -5.30 -0.32
CA THR A 232 16.12 -5.43 1.00
C THR A 232 16.93 -4.72 2.06
N HIS A 233 16.23 -3.99 2.94
CA HIS A 233 16.80 -3.20 4.02
C HIS A 233 16.13 -3.56 5.35
N THR A 234 16.83 -3.37 6.46
CA THR A 234 16.29 -3.56 7.80
C THR A 234 15.49 -2.34 8.25
N VAL A 235 14.59 -2.54 9.22
CA VAL A 235 13.93 -1.43 9.93
C VAL A 235 14.98 -0.56 10.63
N ARG A 236 16.07 -1.14 11.08
CA ARG A 236 17.23 -0.45 11.69
C ARG A 236 17.87 0.53 10.70
N GLU A 237 18.21 0.09 9.48
CA GLU A 237 18.75 0.93 8.43
C GLU A 237 17.79 2.09 8.07
N PHE A 238 16.48 1.82 8.11
CA PHE A 238 15.48 2.87 7.91
C PHE A 238 15.56 3.93 9.02
N CYS A 239 15.66 3.51 10.29
CA CYS A 239 15.84 4.44 11.43
C CYS A 239 17.13 5.24 11.30
N GLU A 240 18.25 4.58 10.98
CA GLU A 240 19.56 5.24 10.82
C GLU A 240 19.47 6.41 9.82
N ILE A 241 18.92 6.15 8.63
CA ILE A 241 18.81 7.18 7.58
C ILE A 241 17.84 8.28 7.99
N ALA A 242 16.67 7.91 8.52
CA ALA A 242 15.63 8.89 8.86
C ALA A 242 16.06 9.85 9.98
N PHE A 243 16.72 9.35 11.03
CA PHE A 243 17.18 10.16 12.14
C PHE A 243 18.42 10.99 11.76
N ALA A 244 19.37 10.39 11.04
CA ALA A 244 20.57 11.10 10.56
C ALA A 244 20.23 12.28 9.64
N GLU A 245 19.17 12.18 8.81
CA GLU A 245 18.72 13.28 7.95
C GLU A 245 18.31 14.52 8.73
N LEU A 246 17.87 14.36 9.98
CA LEU A 246 17.53 15.47 10.90
C LEU A 246 18.64 15.77 11.93
N GLY A 247 19.83 15.17 11.78
CA GLY A 247 20.95 15.34 12.70
C GLY A 247 20.71 14.73 14.08
N LEU A 248 20.00 13.59 14.14
CA LEU A 248 19.72 12.82 15.35
C LEU A 248 20.38 11.43 15.30
N ASP A 249 20.75 10.88 16.47
CA ASP A 249 21.14 9.49 16.60
C ASP A 249 19.91 8.64 17.00
N TYR A 250 19.47 7.72 16.13
CA TYR A 250 18.31 6.88 16.41
C TYR A 250 18.48 6.04 17.70
N ARG A 251 19.72 5.67 18.08
CA ARG A 251 20.02 4.85 19.26
C ARG A 251 19.65 5.55 20.58
N GLU A 252 19.62 6.87 20.58
CA GLU A 252 19.21 7.66 21.76
C GLU A 252 17.67 7.66 21.92
N HIS A 253 16.93 7.48 20.84
CA HIS A 253 15.48 7.70 20.81
C HIS A 253 14.67 6.43 20.54
N VAL A 254 15.18 5.46 19.77
CA VAL A 254 14.42 4.26 19.41
C VAL A 254 14.55 3.21 20.50
N ARG A 255 13.42 2.63 20.90
CA ARG A 255 13.33 1.55 21.90
C ARG A 255 12.57 0.37 21.30
N THR A 256 13.04 -0.86 21.57
CA THR A 256 12.25 -2.06 21.25
C THR A 256 11.09 -2.17 22.23
N ASP A 257 9.87 -2.36 21.71
CA ASP A 257 8.66 -2.50 22.50
C ASP A 257 7.95 -3.81 22.08
N PRO A 258 7.81 -4.77 23.02
CA PRO A 258 7.19 -6.08 22.75
C PRO A 258 5.75 -5.98 22.21
N ARG A 259 5.02 -4.89 22.48
CA ARG A 259 3.66 -4.66 21.99
C ARG A 259 3.60 -4.54 20.46
N PHE A 260 4.72 -4.23 19.81
CA PHE A 260 4.84 -4.11 18.35
C PHE A 260 5.46 -5.33 17.68
N VAL A 261 5.74 -6.40 18.44
CA VAL A 261 6.19 -7.68 17.90
C VAL A 261 4.96 -8.48 17.44
N ARG A 262 4.97 -8.92 16.18
CA ARG A 262 3.84 -9.67 15.61
C ARG A 262 3.81 -11.10 16.17
N PRO A 263 2.61 -11.70 16.36
CA PRO A 263 2.47 -13.10 16.78
C PRO A 263 3.13 -14.08 15.80
N SER A 264 3.21 -13.70 14.53
CA SER A 264 3.82 -14.46 13.45
C SER A 264 4.58 -13.51 12.53
N GLU A 265 5.89 -13.47 12.70
CA GLU A 265 6.75 -12.54 11.96
C GLU A 265 7.10 -13.09 10.56
N VAL A 266 7.36 -12.18 9.66
CA VAL A 266 7.94 -12.44 8.34
C VAL A 266 9.32 -11.80 8.33
N ASP A 267 10.36 -12.63 8.33
CA ASP A 267 11.73 -12.15 8.54
C ASP A 267 12.32 -11.48 7.30
N LEU A 268 12.07 -12.06 6.12
CA LEU A 268 12.65 -11.61 4.85
C LEU A 268 11.63 -11.61 3.72
N LEU A 269 11.47 -10.47 3.07
CA LEU A 269 10.77 -10.33 1.79
C LEU A 269 11.65 -9.53 0.84
N VAL A 270 11.98 -10.12 -0.32
CA VAL A 270 12.68 -9.47 -1.43
C VAL A 270 12.15 -10.03 -2.74
N GLY A 271 11.69 -9.16 -3.65
CA GLY A 271 11.05 -9.58 -4.88
C GLY A 271 12.00 -9.65 -6.07
N ASP A 272 11.81 -10.63 -6.94
CA ASP A 272 12.41 -10.63 -8.27
C ASP A 272 11.41 -10.05 -9.29
N ALA A 273 11.64 -8.81 -9.67
CA ALA A 273 10.84 -8.10 -10.66
C ALA A 273 11.36 -8.28 -12.11
N SER A 274 12.12 -9.33 -12.40
CA SER A 274 12.70 -9.57 -13.73
C SER A 274 11.62 -9.65 -14.81
N LYS A 275 10.51 -10.34 -14.54
CA LYS A 275 9.37 -10.41 -15.44
C LYS A 275 8.73 -9.04 -15.68
N ALA A 276 8.57 -8.23 -14.64
CA ALA A 276 8.05 -6.86 -14.79
C ALA A 276 9.01 -5.98 -15.60
N ARG A 277 10.33 -6.12 -15.41
CA ARG A 277 11.32 -5.43 -16.25
C ARG A 277 11.20 -5.80 -17.72
N GLU A 278 11.06 -7.08 -18.01
CA GLU A 278 10.89 -7.57 -19.37
C GLU A 278 9.59 -7.10 -20.02
N ARG A 279 8.47 -7.23 -19.32
CA ARG A 279 7.13 -6.98 -19.86
C ARG A 279 6.74 -5.49 -19.90
N LEU A 280 7.22 -4.70 -18.95
CA LEU A 280 6.84 -3.29 -18.78
C LEU A 280 7.98 -2.31 -19.08
N GLY A 281 9.20 -2.80 -19.32
CA GLY A 281 10.38 -1.96 -19.52
C GLY A 281 10.76 -1.13 -18.28
N TRP A 282 10.35 -1.59 -17.08
CA TRP A 282 10.51 -0.84 -15.84
C TRP A 282 11.69 -1.30 -14.99
N SER A 283 12.39 -0.33 -14.41
CA SER A 283 13.35 -0.56 -13.31
C SER A 283 13.18 0.53 -12.28
N PRO A 284 13.27 0.21 -10.97
CA PRO A 284 13.18 1.23 -9.93
C PRO A 284 14.33 2.24 -10.04
N ALA A 285 13.97 3.53 -10.08
CA ALA A 285 14.91 4.63 -10.18
C ALA A 285 15.17 5.31 -8.84
N ILE A 286 14.14 5.37 -7.97
CA ILE A 286 14.23 6.00 -6.65
C ILE A 286 14.85 5.02 -5.66
N ARG A 287 16.04 5.36 -5.15
CA ARG A 287 16.78 4.54 -4.21
C ARG A 287 16.17 4.60 -2.80
N PHE A 288 16.37 3.54 -2.02
CA PHE A 288 15.87 3.44 -0.64
C PHE A 288 16.25 4.65 0.22
N THR A 289 17.51 5.08 0.18
CA THR A 289 17.98 6.25 0.95
C THR A 289 17.25 7.53 0.56
N GLU A 290 17.00 7.74 -0.73
CA GLU A 290 16.26 8.91 -1.24
C GLU A 290 14.81 8.90 -0.80
N LEU A 291 14.15 7.74 -0.88
CA LEU A 291 12.80 7.53 -0.39
C LEU A 291 12.67 7.88 1.10
N VAL A 292 13.57 7.36 1.95
CA VAL A 292 13.54 7.63 3.39
C VAL A 292 13.73 9.12 3.69
N LYS A 293 14.69 9.76 3.01
CA LYS A 293 14.95 11.20 3.15
C LYS A 293 13.77 12.05 2.69
N GLU A 294 13.15 11.73 1.56
CA GLU A 294 11.95 12.42 1.09
C GLU A 294 10.83 12.35 2.13
N MET A 295 10.59 11.16 2.68
CA MET A 295 9.53 10.96 3.66
C MET A 295 9.75 11.75 4.95
N VAL A 296 10.98 11.73 5.49
CA VAL A 296 11.27 12.42 6.75
C VAL A 296 11.27 13.94 6.58
N ARG A 297 11.79 14.47 5.46
CA ARG A 297 11.71 15.91 5.17
C ARG A 297 10.28 16.38 5.06
N ALA A 298 9.43 15.66 4.33
CA ALA A 298 8.02 15.99 4.19
C ALA A 298 7.26 15.96 5.53
N ASP A 299 7.59 15.04 6.43
CA ASP A 299 7.01 15.00 7.77
C ASP A 299 7.49 16.16 8.65
N TYR A 300 8.78 16.49 8.58
CA TYR A 300 9.34 17.62 9.30
C TYR A 300 8.73 18.96 8.83
N GLU A 301 8.69 19.21 7.52
CA GLU A 301 8.09 20.42 6.95
C GLU A 301 6.61 20.56 7.32
N ARG A 302 5.84 19.47 7.23
CA ARG A 302 4.42 19.46 7.59
C ARG A 302 4.19 19.79 9.06
N LEU A 303 4.99 19.23 9.98
CA LEU A 303 4.86 19.48 11.41
C LEU A 303 5.35 20.88 11.78
N ALA A 304 6.45 21.34 11.19
CA ALA A 304 6.95 22.70 11.40
C ALA A 304 5.94 23.77 10.95
N ALA A 305 5.31 23.54 9.77
CA ALA A 305 4.29 24.45 9.22
C ALA A 305 3.00 24.48 10.05
N SER A 306 2.69 23.44 10.83
CA SER A 306 1.50 23.40 11.69
C SER A 306 1.58 24.26 12.93
N GLY A 307 2.73 24.89 13.21
CA GLY A 307 2.96 25.70 14.40
C GLY A 307 3.02 24.92 15.71
N MET A 308 2.96 23.59 15.66
CA MET A 308 3.15 22.70 16.80
C MET A 308 4.65 22.60 17.14
N VAL A 309 5.22 23.66 17.71
CA VAL A 309 6.57 23.65 18.30
C VAL A 309 6.41 23.57 19.80
N SER A 310 7.16 22.67 20.47
CA SER A 310 7.12 22.56 21.92
C SER A 310 7.52 23.88 22.59
N PRO A 311 6.85 24.26 23.71
CA PRO A 311 7.28 25.39 24.55
C PRO A 311 8.66 25.21 25.21
N ARG A 312 9.29 24.01 25.09
CA ARG A 312 10.58 23.65 25.70
C ARG A 312 11.81 24.26 25.04
N GLY A 313 11.66 25.07 24.02
CA GLY A 313 12.74 25.69 23.22
C GLY A 313 12.81 27.22 23.32
N ARG A 314 12.61 27.81 24.53
CA ARG A 314 13.00 29.17 24.82
C ARG A 314 13.88 29.25 26.08
#